data_a337d0ff5d85bf1219aa14669f4f04a3
#
_entry.id   a337d0ff5d85bf1219aa14669f4f04a3
#
_cell.length_a   1.000
_cell.length_b   1.000
_cell.length_c   1.000
_cell.angle_alpha   90.00
_cell.angle_beta   90.00
_cell.angle_gamma   90.00
#
_symmetry.space_group_name_H-M   'P 1'
#
loop_
_entity.id
_entity.type
_entity.pdbx_description
1 polymer ?
#
loop_
_entity_poly.entity_id
_entity_poly.type
_entity_poly.pdbx_seq_one_letter_code
_entity_poly.pdbx_strand_id
1 'polypeptide(L)'
;ERSFLPYDDPRITWFSSVSLLTLDPETGQLNHVADYPYDGILPEAATFDASSQYVAVANYDHFDDRVRGGSIDFWRVATDPLNPQPMLVKTRHSVPVTRGVHSLVLVP
;
A
#
# COMPACT_ATOMS: atom_id res chain seq x y z
N GLU A 1 5.17 6.71 5.50
CA GLU A 1 5.60 8.08 5.26
C GLU A 1 6.32 8.64 6.48
N ARG A 2 7.55 9.13 6.29
CA ARG A 2 8.29 9.75 7.40
C ARG A 2 7.78 11.19 7.60
N SER A 3 7.35 11.46 8.82
CA SER A 3 7.01 12.82 9.22
C SER A 3 8.28 13.58 9.60
N PHE A 4 8.38 14.82 9.16
CA PHE A 4 9.40 15.77 9.61
C PHE A 4 8.96 16.57 10.83
N LEU A 5 7.86 16.17 11.45
CA LEU A 5 7.35 16.79 12.66
C LEU A 5 8.18 16.36 13.89
N PRO A 6 8.24 17.19 14.93
CA PRO A 6 8.84 16.77 16.19
C PRO A 6 8.21 15.50 16.74
N TYR A 7 9.00 14.69 17.44
CA TYR A 7 8.59 13.37 17.93
C TYR A 7 7.31 13.39 18.80
N ASP A 8 7.05 14.45 19.50
CA ASP A 8 5.89 14.64 20.37
C ASP A 8 4.73 15.38 19.70
N ASP A 9 4.84 15.66 18.41
CA ASP A 9 3.78 16.34 17.67
C ASP A 9 2.55 15.42 17.54
N PRO A 10 1.35 15.88 17.94
CA PRO A 10 0.15 15.05 17.90
C PRO A 10 -0.31 14.66 16.49
N ARG A 11 0.24 15.30 15.45
CA ARG A 11 -0.04 14.95 14.05
C ARG A 11 0.77 13.76 13.55
N ILE A 12 1.76 13.27 14.32
CA ILE A 12 2.55 12.10 13.95
C ILE A 12 1.66 10.85 14.01
N THR A 13 1.69 10.07 12.95
CA THR A 13 1.07 8.74 12.90
C THR A 13 2.16 7.66 12.93
N TRP A 14 1.84 6.54 13.60
CA TRP A 14 2.73 5.38 13.71
C TRP A 14 2.28 4.27 12.75
N PHE A 15 1.67 4.64 11.66
CA PHE A 15 1.29 3.74 10.57
C PHE A 15 1.38 4.49 9.24
N SER A 16 1.56 3.74 8.19
CA SER A 16 1.39 4.20 6.82
C SER A 16 0.02 3.81 6.29
N SER A 17 -0.31 4.23 5.09
CA SER A 17 -1.56 3.84 4.46
C SER A 17 -1.39 3.62 2.97
N VAL A 18 -2.27 2.80 2.43
CA VAL A 18 -2.50 2.68 0.99
C VAL A 18 -3.87 3.28 0.70
N SER A 19 -3.94 4.20 -0.23
CA SER A 19 -5.19 4.84 -0.65
C SER A 19 -5.68 4.19 -1.94
N LEU A 20 -6.97 3.90 -1.98
CA LEU A 20 -7.65 3.40 -3.16
C LEU A 20 -8.47 4.51 -3.80
N LEU A 21 -8.24 4.73 -5.08
CA LEU A 21 -8.98 5.70 -5.89
C LEU A 21 -9.51 5.00 -7.13
N THR A 22 -10.67 5.43 -7.60
CA THR A 22 -11.17 5.06 -8.92
C THR A 22 -10.83 6.15 -9.92
N LEU A 23 -10.55 5.74 -11.14
CA LEU A 23 -10.27 6.65 -12.26
C LEU A 23 -11.43 6.61 -13.23
N ASP A 24 -12.00 7.77 -13.54
CA ASP A 24 -12.91 7.91 -14.65
C ASP A 24 -12.09 8.01 -15.95
N PRO A 25 -12.16 7.00 -16.84
CA PRO A 25 -11.32 7.00 -18.04
C PRO A 25 -11.75 8.05 -19.08
N GLU A 26 -12.97 8.55 -19.01
CA GLU A 26 -13.45 9.57 -19.94
C GLU A 26 -12.96 10.98 -19.56
N THR A 27 -12.98 11.28 -18.28
CA THR A 27 -12.61 12.62 -17.76
C THR A 27 -11.22 12.69 -17.18
N GLY A 28 -10.60 11.54 -16.83
CA GLY A 28 -9.35 11.47 -16.09
C GLY A 28 -9.51 11.83 -14.61
N GLN A 29 -10.74 12.00 -14.13
CA GLN A 29 -10.98 12.35 -12.72
C GLN A 29 -10.71 11.18 -11.80
N LEU A 30 -10.00 11.46 -10.71
CA LEU A 30 -9.79 10.50 -9.62
C LEU A 30 -10.80 10.74 -8.51
N ASN A 31 -11.39 9.65 -8.01
CA ASN A 31 -12.30 9.68 -6.87
C ASN A 31 -11.74 8.81 -5.75
N HIS A 32 -11.57 9.40 -4.59
CA HIS A 32 -11.11 8.68 -3.40
C HIS A 32 -12.17 7.70 -2.91
N VAL A 33 -11.77 6.45 -2.66
CA VAL A 33 -12.65 5.40 -2.16
C VAL A 33 -12.39 5.14 -0.68
N ALA A 34 -11.14 4.82 -0.32
CA ALA A 34 -10.77 4.48 1.06
C ALA A 34 -9.26 4.59 1.28
N ASP A 35 -8.88 4.71 2.55
CA ASP A 35 -7.51 4.59 3.02
C ASP A 35 -7.40 3.35 3.91
N TYR A 36 -6.33 2.58 3.71
CA TYR A 36 -6.06 1.34 4.45
C TYR A 36 -4.77 1.51 5.23
N PRO A 37 -4.85 1.74 6.55
CA PRO A 37 -3.66 1.86 7.38
C PRO A 37 -3.00 0.50 7.60
N TYR A 38 -1.68 0.49 7.71
CA TYR A 38 -0.89 -0.68 8.03
C TYR A 38 0.49 -0.29 8.58
N ASP A 39 1.27 -1.25 9.06
CA ASP A 39 2.49 -1.02 9.83
C ASP A 39 3.79 -0.89 9.01
N GLY A 40 3.71 -0.88 7.69
CA GLY A 40 4.88 -0.65 6.84
C GLY A 40 5.39 0.80 6.93
N ILE A 41 6.69 0.97 6.78
CA ILE A 41 7.33 2.28 6.68
C ILE A 41 7.70 2.55 5.23
N LEU A 42 7.37 3.75 4.75
CA LEU A 42 7.67 4.20 3.40
C LEU A 42 7.23 3.19 2.33
N PRO A 43 5.92 3.05 2.10
CA PRO A 43 5.42 2.32 0.94
C PRO A 43 5.73 3.13 -0.32
N GLU A 44 6.87 2.88 -0.94
CA GLU A 44 7.40 3.72 -2.01
C GLU A 44 7.04 3.25 -3.41
N ALA A 45 6.59 2.01 -3.54
CA ALA A 45 6.22 1.47 -4.84
C ALA A 45 5.02 0.57 -4.74
N ALA A 46 4.18 0.63 -5.75
CA ALA A 46 3.07 -0.29 -5.93
C ALA A 46 2.92 -0.64 -7.40
N THR A 47 2.56 -1.88 -7.68
CA THR A 47 2.27 -2.31 -9.04
C THR A 47 1.14 -3.33 -9.05
N PHE A 48 0.27 -3.25 -10.05
CA PHE A 48 -0.73 -4.27 -10.30
C PHE A 48 -0.10 -5.47 -10.98
N ASP A 49 -0.65 -6.66 -10.71
CA ASP A 49 -0.34 -7.84 -11.49
C ASP A 49 -1.01 -7.80 -12.87
N ALA A 50 -0.69 -8.77 -13.73
CA ALA A 50 -1.24 -8.81 -15.08
C ALA A 50 -2.77 -8.98 -15.11
N SER A 51 -3.36 -9.59 -14.09
CA SER A 51 -4.82 -9.74 -13.98
C SER A 51 -5.53 -8.50 -13.45
N SER A 52 -4.79 -7.54 -12.91
CA SER A 52 -5.30 -6.37 -12.18
C SER A 52 -6.14 -6.73 -10.94
N GLN A 53 -6.01 -7.94 -10.44
CA GLN A 53 -6.73 -8.41 -9.25
C GLN A 53 -5.89 -8.29 -7.98
N TYR A 54 -4.58 -8.11 -8.12
CA TYR A 54 -3.65 -7.96 -7.01
C TYR A 54 -2.77 -6.74 -7.19
N VAL A 55 -2.38 -6.16 -6.06
CA VAL A 55 -1.41 -5.08 -5.99
C VAL A 55 -0.27 -5.51 -5.08
N ALA A 56 0.95 -5.42 -5.58
CA ALA A 56 2.14 -5.58 -4.76
C ALA A 56 2.59 -4.20 -4.27
N VAL A 57 2.86 -4.08 -2.99
CA VAL A 57 3.33 -2.85 -2.34
C VAL A 57 4.68 -3.11 -1.70
N ALA A 58 5.67 -2.33 -2.06
CA ALA A 58 7.01 -2.41 -1.47
C ALA A 58 7.14 -1.45 -0.29
N ASN A 59 7.48 -1.99 0.86
CA ASN A 59 7.74 -1.23 2.08
C ASN A 59 9.24 -1.18 2.34
N TYR A 60 9.75 0.01 2.60
CA TYR A 60 11.17 0.23 2.89
C TYR A 60 11.59 -0.45 4.19
N ASP A 61 10.75 -0.39 5.23
CA ASP A 61 11.01 -0.90 6.56
C ASP A 61 9.67 -1.17 7.29
N HIS A 62 9.71 -1.55 8.55
CA HIS A 62 8.55 -1.74 9.41
C HIS A 62 8.68 -0.91 10.69
N PHE A 63 7.53 -0.55 11.28
CA PHE A 63 7.48 0.10 12.59
C PHE A 63 7.81 -0.87 13.74
N ASP A 64 7.51 -2.15 13.56
CA ASP A 64 7.80 -3.19 14.55
C ASP A 64 9.29 -3.54 14.52
N ASP A 65 10.02 -3.20 15.56
CA ASP A 65 11.45 -3.45 15.69
C ASP A 65 11.83 -4.94 15.68
N ARG A 66 10.87 -5.83 15.90
CA ARG A 66 11.08 -7.29 15.82
C ARG A 66 11.14 -7.78 14.37
N VAL A 67 10.64 -6.99 13.45
CA VAL A 67 10.69 -7.28 12.01
C VAL A 67 11.88 -6.53 11.42
N ARG A 68 12.82 -7.29 10.84
CA ARG A 68 14.02 -6.70 10.24
C ARG A 68 13.82 -6.51 8.74
N GLY A 69 14.11 -5.27 8.28
CA GLY A 69 14.03 -4.92 6.88
C GLY A 69 12.61 -4.58 6.44
N GLY A 70 12.45 -4.53 5.12
CA GLY A 70 11.18 -4.24 4.49
C GLY A 70 10.44 -5.49 4.05
N SER A 71 9.42 -5.28 3.23
CA SER A 71 8.64 -6.36 2.64
C SER A 71 8.04 -5.96 1.31
N ILE A 72 7.63 -6.96 0.55
CA ILE A 72 6.68 -6.79 -0.54
C ILE A 72 5.39 -7.46 -0.09
N ASP A 73 4.37 -6.67 0.13
CA ASP A 73 3.06 -7.12 0.59
C ASP A 73 2.09 -7.18 -0.58
N PHE A 74 1.23 -8.20 -0.58
CA PHE A 74 0.26 -8.40 -1.64
C PHE A 74 -1.15 -8.10 -1.13
N TRP A 75 -1.84 -7.26 -1.87
CA TRP A 75 -3.21 -6.85 -1.61
C TRP A 75 -4.11 -7.34 -2.72
N ARG A 76 -5.30 -7.81 -2.38
CA ARG A 76 -6.30 -8.23 -3.36
C ARG A 76 -7.29 -7.10 -3.61
N VAL A 77 -7.60 -6.86 -4.87
CA VAL A 77 -8.71 -5.99 -5.26
C VAL A 77 -10.00 -6.81 -5.19
N ALA A 78 -10.86 -6.49 -4.25
CA ALA A 78 -12.13 -7.18 -4.05
C ALA A 78 -13.28 -6.35 -4.62
N THR A 79 -14.21 -7.04 -5.28
CA THR A 79 -15.45 -6.45 -5.76
C THR A 79 -16.61 -7.28 -5.24
N ASP A 80 -17.70 -6.59 -4.90
CA ASP A 80 -18.95 -7.21 -4.45
C ASP A 80 -20.04 -6.83 -5.45
N PRO A 81 -20.83 -7.78 -5.99
CA PRO A 81 -21.93 -7.47 -6.88
C PRO A 81 -22.98 -6.54 -6.27
N LEU A 82 -23.08 -6.53 -4.93
CA LEU A 82 -24.03 -5.67 -4.21
C LEU A 82 -23.46 -4.30 -3.85
N ASN A 83 -22.14 -4.12 -4.00
CA ASN A 83 -21.46 -2.86 -3.72
C ASN A 83 -20.52 -2.54 -4.90
N PRO A 84 -20.83 -1.52 -5.71
CA PRO A 84 -20.03 -1.20 -6.90
C PRO A 84 -18.65 -0.64 -6.58
N GLN A 85 -18.39 -0.24 -5.31
CA GLN A 85 -17.11 0.28 -4.92
C GLN A 85 -16.12 -0.87 -4.70
N PRO A 86 -14.92 -0.82 -5.30
CA PRO A 86 -13.88 -1.79 -5.02
C PRO A 86 -13.32 -1.61 -3.61
N MET A 87 -12.72 -2.67 -3.06
CA MET A 87 -11.99 -2.66 -1.80
C MET A 87 -10.61 -3.27 -2.00
N LEU A 88 -9.65 -2.85 -1.18
CA LEU A 88 -8.38 -3.54 -1.04
C LEU A 88 -8.40 -4.41 0.21
N VAL A 89 -7.92 -5.64 0.08
CA VAL A 89 -7.76 -6.57 1.19
C VAL A 89 -6.31 -7.00 1.26
N LYS A 90 -5.63 -6.63 2.35
CA LYS A 90 -4.25 -7.08 2.57
C LYS A 90 -4.26 -8.59 2.78
N THR A 91 -3.54 -9.31 1.93
CA THR A 91 -3.40 -10.75 2.04
C THR A 91 -2.35 -11.11 3.10
N ARG A 92 -2.26 -12.39 3.44
CA ARG A 92 -1.21 -12.91 4.32
C ARG A 92 0.11 -13.16 3.58
N HIS A 93 0.13 -12.99 2.27
CA HIS A 93 1.34 -13.15 1.47
C HIS A 93 2.20 -11.91 1.60
N SER A 94 3.40 -12.10 2.09
CA SER A 94 4.41 -11.08 2.23
C SER A 94 5.77 -11.71 1.99
N VAL A 95 6.61 -11.03 1.22
CA VAL A 95 7.98 -11.46 0.96
C VAL A 95 8.90 -10.51 1.72
N PRO A 96 9.66 -11.01 2.71
CA PRO A 96 10.64 -10.16 3.39
C PRO A 96 11.77 -9.79 2.43
N VAL A 97 12.19 -8.53 2.50
CA VAL A 97 13.32 -8.02 1.71
C VAL A 97 14.23 -7.23 2.63
N THR A 98 15.46 -7.01 2.20
CA THR A 98 16.36 -6.13 2.93
C THR A 98 15.78 -4.73 2.98
N ARG A 99 16.13 -3.97 4.03
CA ARG A 99 15.74 -2.57 4.15
C ARG A 99 16.18 -1.78 2.93
N GLY A 100 15.30 -0.93 2.43
CA GLY A 100 15.65 0.01 1.35
C GLY A 100 15.08 -0.32 -0.01
N VAL A 101 14.10 -1.24 -0.12
CA VAL A 101 13.43 -1.47 -1.40
C VAL A 101 12.64 -0.22 -1.81
N HIS A 102 12.83 0.24 -3.05
CA HIS A 102 12.26 1.48 -3.56
C HIS A 102 11.31 1.30 -4.75
N SER A 103 11.44 0.22 -5.49
CA SER A 103 10.67 0.06 -6.72
C SER A 103 10.28 -1.38 -6.98
N LEU A 104 9.17 -1.54 -7.69
CA LEU A 104 8.66 -2.81 -8.17
C LEU A 104 8.37 -2.69 -9.66
N VAL A 105 8.70 -3.72 -10.41
CA VAL A 105 8.39 -3.80 -11.82
C VAL A 105 7.79 -5.17 -12.11
N LEU A 106 6.66 -5.16 -12.80
CA LEU A 106 6.08 -6.39 -13.33
C LEU A 106 6.85 -6.82 -14.58
N VAL A 107 7.41 -8.01 -14.54
CA VAL A 107 8.12 -8.59 -15.68
C VAL A 107 7.19 -9.59 -16.37
N PRO A 108 6.93 -9.43 -17.68
CA PRO A 108 6.07 -10.34 -18.43
C PRO A 108 6.69 -11.72 -18.63
#